data_e5f7e4e147678b18f1b48c6f9f89ee6c
#
_entry.id   e5f7e4e147678b18f1b48c6f9f89ee6c
#
_cell.length_a   1.000
_cell.length_b   1.000
_cell.length_c   1.000
_cell.angle_alpha   90.00
_cell.angle_beta   90.00
_cell.angle_gamma   90.00
#
_symmetry.space_group_name_H-M   'P 1'
#
loop_
_entity.id
_entity.type
_entity.pdbx_description
1 polymer ?
#
loop_
_entity_poly.entity_id
_entity_poly.type
_entity_poly.pdbx_seq_one_letter_code
_entity_poly.pdbx_strand_id
1 'polypeptide(L)'
;MSKTVEESQPDIIFHCAGAAHVGSSWEQTANTLATNVRGTHILLEAVRRSQPKTRVVIPGSALVYRPSSLALTEGDPLGPSSPYAVSKLAQEQLGMRLAEEGGCVTILTRSFNHHGPRQSPSFAASGFARWIARIEKGQVEPIIHAGNLDAVRDLTDVRDVVRAYRMLANHGVSGRIYNVCSGHAYSIREVLDKIIALAKVKVRVQVNSSKFRPNDTPILLGDSKRIRSELDWTPQISLNQTLSDLLDYWRQACDRE
;
A
#
# COMPACT_ATOMS: atom_id res chain seq x y z
N MET A 1 20.04 14.47 3.71
CA MET A 1 19.99 13.01 3.60
C MET A 1 21.35 12.38 3.91
N SER A 2 22.43 12.67 3.16
CA SER A 2 23.76 12.08 3.43
C SER A 2 24.20 12.27 4.87
N LYS A 3 24.19 13.49 5.40
CA LYS A 3 24.52 13.79 6.79
C LYS A 3 23.70 12.95 7.79
N THR A 4 22.38 12.79 7.56
CA THR A 4 21.52 11.99 8.44
C THR A 4 21.92 10.52 8.45
N VAL A 5 22.25 9.94 7.28
CA VAL A 5 22.68 8.55 7.16
C VAL A 5 24.06 8.35 7.81
N GLU A 6 24.99 9.30 7.60
CA GLU A 6 26.33 9.28 8.20
C GLU A 6 26.28 9.34 9.73
N GLU A 7 25.43 10.23 10.28
CA GLU A 7 25.31 10.42 11.73
C GLU A 7 24.57 9.28 12.43
N SER A 8 23.51 8.74 11.79
CA SER A 8 22.69 7.68 12.41
C SER A 8 23.25 6.28 12.22
N GLN A 9 24.09 6.05 11.22
CA GLN A 9 24.69 4.74 10.86
C GLN A 9 23.68 3.57 10.95
N PRO A 10 22.55 3.64 10.24
CA PRO A 10 21.48 2.65 10.43
C PRO A 10 21.85 1.28 9.86
N ASP A 11 21.52 0.21 10.55
CA ASP A 11 21.61 -1.16 10.03
C ASP A 11 20.52 -1.44 9.00
N ILE A 12 19.32 -0.87 9.22
CA ILE A 12 18.14 -1.07 8.38
C ILE A 12 17.43 0.26 8.13
N ILE A 13 17.03 0.47 6.88
CA ILE A 13 16.17 1.60 6.46
C ILE A 13 14.89 1.06 5.83
N PHE A 14 13.73 1.48 6.34
CA PHE A 14 12.44 1.31 5.68
C PHE A 14 12.11 2.60 4.93
N HIS A 15 12.21 2.59 3.61
CA HIS A 15 11.97 3.77 2.77
C HIS A 15 10.47 3.98 2.50
N CYS A 16 9.73 4.35 3.55
CA CYS A 16 8.27 4.57 3.45
C CYS A 16 7.90 5.98 2.96
N ALA A 17 8.89 6.87 2.77
CA ALA A 17 8.64 8.21 2.25
C ALA A 17 8.21 8.17 0.78
N GLY A 18 7.03 8.69 0.48
CA GLY A 18 6.52 8.69 -0.89
C GLY A 18 5.14 9.34 -1.02
N ALA A 19 4.85 9.84 -2.23
CA ALA A 19 3.51 10.25 -2.64
C ALA A 19 2.71 8.99 -2.97
N ALA A 20 1.77 8.60 -2.09
CA ALA A 20 1.10 7.30 -2.14
C ALA A 20 -0.27 7.31 -2.84
N HIS A 21 -0.82 8.49 -3.17
CA HIS A 21 -2.19 8.60 -3.66
C HIS A 21 -2.27 8.57 -5.18
N VAL A 22 -2.86 7.51 -5.75
CA VAL A 22 -2.98 7.29 -7.20
C VAL A 22 -3.77 8.41 -7.88
N GLY A 23 -4.92 8.81 -7.31
CA GLY A 23 -5.78 9.85 -7.89
C GLY A 23 -5.05 11.18 -8.07
N SER A 24 -4.43 11.68 -7.01
CA SER A 24 -3.71 12.97 -7.05
C SER A 24 -2.44 12.93 -7.91
N SER A 25 -1.90 11.74 -8.22
CA SER A 25 -0.70 11.62 -9.06
C SER A 25 -0.91 12.12 -10.49
N TRP A 26 -2.15 12.15 -10.98
CA TRP A 26 -2.47 12.69 -12.30
C TRP A 26 -2.32 14.21 -12.36
N GLU A 27 -2.78 14.90 -11.32
CA GLU A 27 -2.68 16.36 -11.23
C GLU A 27 -1.29 16.81 -10.75
N GLN A 28 -0.62 15.97 -9.96
CA GLN A 28 0.66 16.27 -9.31
C GLN A 28 1.78 15.35 -9.80
N THR A 29 1.82 15.06 -11.10
CA THR A 29 2.79 14.11 -11.69
C THR A 29 4.23 14.49 -11.35
N ALA A 30 4.62 15.75 -11.54
CA ALA A 30 5.99 16.22 -11.27
C ALA A 30 6.39 16.01 -9.79
N ASN A 31 5.51 16.36 -8.85
CA ASN A 31 5.74 16.16 -7.43
C ASN A 31 5.83 14.68 -7.06
N THR A 32 4.97 13.85 -7.66
CA THR A 32 4.99 12.39 -7.45
C THR A 32 6.31 11.79 -7.91
N LEU A 33 6.80 12.16 -9.09
CA LEU A 33 8.09 11.70 -9.61
C LEU A 33 9.27 12.25 -8.77
N ALA A 34 9.25 13.52 -8.42
CA ALA A 34 10.29 14.12 -7.59
C ALA A 34 10.38 13.44 -6.23
N THR A 35 9.25 13.20 -5.57
CA THR A 35 9.22 12.55 -4.25
C THR A 35 9.63 11.09 -4.34
N ASN A 36 8.98 10.32 -5.22
CA ASN A 36 9.16 8.88 -5.26
C ASN A 36 10.49 8.50 -5.95
N VAL A 37 10.82 9.07 -7.09
CA VAL A 37 12.00 8.68 -7.85
C VAL A 37 13.25 9.39 -7.38
N ARG A 38 13.25 10.73 -7.41
CA ARG A 38 14.42 11.52 -6.98
C ARG A 38 14.72 11.31 -5.50
N GLY A 39 13.69 11.25 -4.64
CA GLY A 39 13.86 11.00 -3.20
C GLY A 39 14.52 9.65 -2.94
N THR A 40 14.08 8.60 -3.65
CA THR A 40 14.70 7.26 -3.56
C THR A 40 16.14 7.28 -4.04
N HIS A 41 16.42 7.91 -5.18
CA HIS A 41 17.79 8.02 -5.70
C HIS A 41 18.72 8.70 -4.69
N ILE A 42 18.28 9.83 -4.09
CA ILE A 42 19.07 10.56 -3.10
C ILE A 42 19.37 9.71 -1.87
N LEU A 43 18.37 8.94 -1.38
CA LEU A 43 18.56 8.03 -0.25
C LEU A 43 19.57 6.94 -0.59
N LEU A 44 19.39 6.26 -1.71
CA LEU A 44 20.23 5.14 -2.14
C LEU A 44 21.68 5.58 -2.37
N GLU A 45 21.91 6.75 -2.97
CA GLU A 45 23.26 7.33 -3.14
C GLU A 45 23.90 7.70 -1.79
N ALA A 46 23.12 8.20 -0.83
CA ALA A 46 23.62 8.46 0.51
C ALA A 46 24.09 7.18 1.20
N VAL A 47 23.25 6.11 1.15
CA VAL A 47 23.60 4.80 1.72
C VAL A 47 24.83 4.21 1.05
N ARG A 48 24.88 4.19 -0.29
CA ARG A 48 26.00 3.65 -1.04
C ARG A 48 27.34 4.28 -0.65
N ARG A 49 27.36 5.61 -0.44
CA ARG A 49 28.58 6.35 -0.10
C ARG A 49 29.02 6.21 1.34
N SER A 50 28.07 6.17 2.26
CA SER A 50 28.36 6.27 3.71
C SER A 50 28.23 4.94 4.44
N GLN A 51 27.26 4.11 4.05
CA GLN A 51 26.88 2.91 4.79
C GLN A 51 26.48 1.75 3.86
N PRO A 52 27.41 1.19 3.06
CA PRO A 52 27.08 0.17 2.05
C PRO A 52 26.59 -1.17 2.63
N LYS A 53 26.74 -1.37 3.94
CA LYS A 53 26.22 -2.58 4.63
C LYS A 53 24.77 -2.43 5.08
N THR A 54 24.21 -1.22 5.07
CA THR A 54 22.82 -0.96 5.43
C THR A 54 21.87 -1.71 4.52
N ARG A 55 20.87 -2.33 5.10
CA ARG A 55 19.77 -2.99 4.37
C ARG A 55 18.65 -2.00 4.14
N VAL A 56 18.22 -1.80 2.90
CA VAL A 56 17.17 -0.87 2.55
C VAL A 56 15.96 -1.62 2.01
N VAL A 57 14.85 -1.58 2.74
CA VAL A 57 13.55 -2.08 2.26
C VAL A 57 12.86 -0.95 1.50
N ILE A 58 12.52 -1.20 0.24
CA ILE A 58 11.83 -0.25 -0.65
C ILE A 58 10.41 -0.75 -0.92
N PRO A 59 9.39 -0.22 -0.24
CA PRO A 59 8.00 -0.53 -0.50
C PRO A 59 7.58 -0.08 -1.91
N GLY A 60 7.38 -1.05 -2.79
CA GLY A 60 6.81 -0.86 -4.12
C GLY A 60 5.28 -0.95 -4.12
N SER A 61 4.70 -1.27 -5.29
CA SER A 61 3.26 -1.36 -5.48
C SER A 61 2.89 -2.42 -6.51
N ALA A 62 1.83 -3.16 -6.26
CA ALA A 62 1.24 -4.08 -7.25
C ALA A 62 0.67 -3.36 -8.49
N LEU A 63 0.45 -2.05 -8.43
CA LEU A 63 0.01 -1.26 -9.59
C LEU A 63 1.06 -1.14 -10.71
N VAL A 64 2.27 -1.67 -10.50
CA VAL A 64 3.28 -1.79 -11.57
C VAL A 64 2.97 -2.91 -12.55
N TYR A 65 2.14 -3.88 -12.16
CA TYR A 65 1.73 -4.96 -13.03
C TYR A 65 0.75 -4.51 -14.13
N ARG A 66 0.79 -5.24 -15.23
CA ARG A 66 -0.31 -5.21 -16.21
C ARG A 66 -1.56 -5.83 -15.57
N PRO A 67 -2.75 -5.24 -15.77
CA PRO A 67 -3.99 -5.84 -15.27
C PRO A 67 -4.17 -7.30 -15.71
N SER A 68 -4.60 -8.15 -14.78
CA SER A 68 -4.87 -9.58 -15.01
C SER A 68 -6.08 -10.02 -14.21
N SER A 69 -6.81 -11.03 -14.72
CA SER A 69 -7.87 -11.70 -13.97
C SER A 69 -7.34 -12.82 -13.06
N LEU A 70 -6.06 -13.19 -13.22
CA LEU A 70 -5.38 -14.21 -12.42
C LEU A 70 -4.56 -13.57 -11.31
N ALA A 71 -4.22 -14.36 -10.29
CA ALA A 71 -3.31 -13.93 -9.23
C ALA A 71 -1.92 -13.64 -9.80
N LEU A 72 -1.41 -12.45 -9.52
CA LEU A 72 -0.15 -11.92 -10.04
C LEU A 72 1.03 -12.44 -9.23
N THR A 73 2.00 -13.00 -9.92
CA THR A 73 3.30 -13.41 -9.39
C THR A 73 4.37 -12.36 -9.69
N GLU A 74 5.54 -12.46 -9.06
CA GLU A 74 6.62 -11.50 -9.32
C GLU A 74 7.22 -11.58 -10.73
N GLY A 75 6.95 -12.66 -11.47
CA GLY A 75 7.37 -12.86 -12.86
C GLY A 75 6.39 -12.32 -13.90
N ASP A 76 5.21 -11.83 -13.49
CA ASP A 76 4.20 -11.40 -14.43
C ASP A 76 4.54 -10.07 -15.12
N PRO A 77 3.98 -9.83 -16.34
CA PRO A 77 4.26 -8.63 -17.12
C PRO A 77 3.95 -7.32 -16.39
N LEU A 78 4.84 -6.35 -16.54
CA LEU A 78 4.66 -4.99 -16.05
C LEU A 78 3.91 -4.12 -17.05
N GLY A 79 3.12 -3.16 -16.55
CA GLY A 79 2.34 -2.24 -17.37
C GLY A 79 1.75 -1.12 -16.51
N PRO A 80 2.59 -0.26 -15.90
CA PRO A 80 2.13 0.81 -15.02
C PRO A 80 1.24 1.78 -15.80
N SER A 81 -0.01 1.97 -15.35
CA SER A 81 -1.03 2.74 -16.05
C SER A 81 -1.29 4.13 -15.43
N SER A 82 -0.53 4.53 -14.44
CA SER A 82 -0.67 5.86 -13.78
C SER A 82 0.69 6.46 -13.46
N PRO A 83 0.81 7.80 -13.29
CA PRO A 83 2.05 8.44 -12.86
C PRO A 83 2.60 7.87 -11.56
N TYR A 84 1.72 7.53 -10.60
CA TYR A 84 2.09 6.82 -9.38
C TYR A 84 2.74 5.45 -9.68
N ALA A 85 2.09 4.63 -10.50
CA ALA A 85 2.61 3.30 -10.83
C ALA A 85 3.96 3.37 -11.57
N VAL A 86 4.11 4.33 -12.50
CA VAL A 86 5.40 4.62 -13.17
C VAL A 86 6.47 5.01 -12.14
N SER A 87 6.15 5.87 -11.19
CA SER A 87 7.09 6.26 -10.14
C SER A 87 7.52 5.11 -9.24
N LYS A 88 6.59 4.18 -8.94
CA LYS A 88 6.89 2.99 -8.13
C LYS A 88 7.75 1.98 -8.89
N LEU A 89 7.52 1.81 -10.19
CA LEU A 89 8.40 1.00 -11.03
C LEU A 89 9.81 1.61 -11.11
N ALA A 90 9.92 2.91 -11.26
CA ALA A 90 11.23 3.58 -11.28
C ALA A 90 11.99 3.43 -9.94
N GLN A 91 11.28 3.49 -8.79
CA GLN A 91 11.89 3.18 -7.49
C GLN A 91 12.45 1.75 -7.42
N GLU A 92 11.67 0.78 -7.91
CA GLU A 92 12.06 -0.62 -7.97
C GLU A 92 13.33 -0.79 -8.82
N GLN A 93 13.38 -0.18 -10.00
CA GLN A 93 14.54 -0.26 -10.92
C GLN A 93 15.80 0.40 -10.31
N LEU A 94 15.66 1.52 -9.60
CA LEU A 94 16.78 2.14 -8.88
C LEU A 94 17.34 1.22 -7.79
N GLY A 95 16.47 0.53 -7.06
CA GLY A 95 16.88 -0.41 -6.02
C GLY A 95 17.55 -1.65 -6.60
N MET A 96 17.00 -2.22 -7.70
CA MET A 96 17.60 -3.37 -8.38
C MET A 96 19.00 -3.04 -8.89
N ARG A 97 19.14 -1.93 -9.61
CA ARG A 97 20.45 -1.48 -10.13
C ARG A 97 21.49 -1.38 -9.01
N LEU A 98 21.13 -0.78 -7.89
CA LEU A 98 22.07 -0.62 -6.79
C LEU A 98 22.48 -1.94 -6.14
N ALA A 99 21.56 -2.91 -6.07
CA ALA A 99 21.85 -4.25 -5.61
C ALA A 99 22.83 -4.99 -6.55
N GLU A 100 22.63 -4.87 -7.88
CA GLU A 100 23.48 -5.46 -8.90
C GLU A 100 24.90 -4.87 -8.91
N GLU A 101 25.02 -3.58 -8.65
CA GLU A 101 26.31 -2.89 -8.53
C GLU A 101 27.03 -3.23 -7.21
N GLY A 102 26.42 -3.98 -6.31
CA GLY A 102 26.99 -4.28 -4.99
C GLY A 102 27.06 -3.05 -4.07
N GLY A 103 26.28 -2.00 -4.36
CA GLY A 103 26.33 -0.72 -3.67
C GLY A 103 25.68 -0.71 -2.29
N CYS A 104 24.68 -1.54 -2.05
CA CYS A 104 24.08 -1.84 -0.75
C CYS A 104 23.07 -3.00 -0.89
N VAL A 105 22.57 -3.47 0.25
CA VAL A 105 21.53 -4.53 0.26
C VAL A 105 20.16 -3.88 0.10
N THR A 106 19.52 -4.01 -1.06
CA THR A 106 18.17 -3.51 -1.31
C THR A 106 17.16 -4.64 -1.40
N ILE A 107 16.06 -4.55 -0.68
CA ILE A 107 14.95 -5.48 -0.71
C ILE A 107 13.73 -4.77 -1.29
N LEU A 108 13.12 -5.36 -2.30
CA LEU A 108 12.06 -4.75 -3.05
C LEU A 108 10.74 -5.44 -2.79
N THR A 109 9.65 -4.69 -2.63
CA THR A 109 8.34 -5.29 -2.49
C THR A 109 7.37 -4.75 -3.53
N ARG A 110 6.40 -5.56 -3.93
CA ARG A 110 5.20 -5.13 -4.64
C ARG A 110 4.02 -5.39 -3.71
N SER A 111 3.72 -4.37 -2.89
CA SER A 111 2.64 -4.47 -1.92
C SER A 111 1.30 -4.26 -2.59
N PHE A 112 0.36 -5.16 -2.29
CA PHE A 112 -1.04 -5.04 -2.67
C PHE A 112 -1.77 -4.11 -1.71
N ASN A 113 -3.08 -3.94 -1.90
CA ASN A 113 -3.80 -3.00 -1.04
C ASN A 113 -3.75 -3.45 0.43
N HIS A 114 -3.45 -2.52 1.31
CA HIS A 114 -3.43 -2.77 2.75
C HIS A 114 -4.20 -1.70 3.50
N HIS A 115 -4.80 -2.11 4.61
CA HIS A 115 -5.71 -1.28 5.41
C HIS A 115 -5.40 -1.44 6.89
N GLY A 116 -5.86 -0.47 7.66
CA GLY A 116 -5.78 -0.52 9.11
C GLY A 116 -5.95 0.85 9.76
N PRO A 117 -5.95 0.91 11.08
CA PRO A 117 -6.00 2.14 11.85
C PRO A 117 -4.96 3.16 11.38
N ARG A 118 -5.30 4.44 11.41
CA ARG A 118 -4.50 5.61 10.95
C ARG A 118 -4.39 5.75 9.43
N GLN A 119 -4.99 4.88 8.62
CA GLN A 119 -5.03 5.09 7.17
C GLN A 119 -5.82 6.37 6.84
N SER A 120 -5.32 7.16 5.88
CA SER A 120 -6.02 8.35 5.40
C SER A 120 -7.43 8.02 4.91
N PRO A 121 -8.44 8.86 5.20
CA PRO A 121 -9.82 8.67 4.73
C PRO A 121 -9.99 8.86 3.21
N SER A 122 -8.94 9.25 2.50
CA SER A 122 -8.91 9.26 1.03
C SER A 122 -8.91 7.87 0.40
N PHE A 123 -8.61 6.81 1.18
CA PHE A 123 -8.71 5.42 0.77
C PHE A 123 -10.08 4.84 1.12
N ALA A 124 -10.63 4.00 0.24
CA ALA A 124 -12.03 3.57 0.29
C ALA A 124 -12.47 3.01 1.65
N ALA A 125 -11.81 1.96 2.17
CA ALA A 125 -12.20 1.34 3.43
C ALA A 125 -12.13 2.34 4.62
N SER A 126 -11.05 3.13 4.68
CA SER A 126 -10.87 4.15 5.71
C SER A 126 -11.90 5.29 5.59
N GLY A 127 -12.20 5.71 4.36
CA GLY A 127 -13.24 6.69 4.09
C GLY A 127 -14.63 6.21 4.53
N PHE A 128 -14.98 4.96 4.23
CA PHE A 128 -16.24 4.34 4.66
C PHE A 128 -16.33 4.27 6.19
N ALA A 129 -15.28 3.80 6.84
CA ALA A 129 -15.24 3.70 8.30
C ALA A 129 -15.38 5.07 8.98
N ARG A 130 -14.66 6.10 8.48
CA ARG A 130 -14.80 7.47 8.99
C ARG A 130 -16.23 7.99 8.77
N TRP A 131 -16.82 7.76 7.61
CA TRP A 131 -18.16 8.24 7.31
C TRP A 131 -19.20 7.60 8.23
N ILE A 132 -19.09 6.28 8.46
CA ILE A 132 -19.97 5.57 9.42
C ILE A 132 -19.80 6.12 10.84
N ALA A 133 -18.57 6.33 11.31
CA ALA A 133 -18.34 6.91 12.64
C ALA A 133 -18.98 8.29 12.79
N ARG A 134 -18.97 9.12 11.75
CA ARG A 134 -19.64 10.43 11.75
C ARG A 134 -21.17 10.33 11.68
N ILE A 135 -21.71 9.36 10.94
CA ILE A 135 -23.15 9.07 10.93
C ILE A 135 -23.62 8.62 12.32
N GLU A 136 -22.88 7.73 12.98
CA GLU A 136 -23.19 7.27 14.34
C GLU A 136 -23.26 8.41 15.36
N LYS A 137 -22.53 9.50 15.13
CA LYS A 137 -22.52 10.72 15.95
C LYS A 137 -23.56 11.76 15.51
N GLY A 138 -24.34 11.50 14.49
CA GLY A 138 -25.31 12.45 13.95
C GLY A 138 -24.67 13.68 13.26
N GLN A 139 -23.39 13.63 12.91
CA GLN A 139 -22.66 14.75 12.27
C GLN A 139 -22.94 14.87 10.78
N VAL A 140 -23.39 13.81 10.13
CA VAL A 140 -23.71 13.75 8.70
C VAL A 140 -24.93 12.87 8.46
N GLU A 141 -25.57 13.03 7.31
CA GLU A 141 -26.70 12.20 6.91
C GLU A 141 -26.30 10.71 6.80
N PRO A 142 -27.23 9.76 7.06
CA PRO A 142 -26.95 8.34 7.03
C PRO A 142 -26.86 7.77 5.59
N ILE A 143 -26.08 8.45 4.76
CA ILE A 143 -25.89 8.10 3.33
C ILE A 143 -24.38 8.08 3.03
N ILE A 144 -23.89 6.96 2.49
CA ILE A 144 -22.54 6.84 1.95
C ILE A 144 -22.59 7.01 0.43
N HIS A 145 -21.90 8.00 -0.08
CA HIS A 145 -21.70 8.20 -1.52
C HIS A 145 -20.45 7.46 -1.97
N ALA A 146 -20.61 6.29 -2.54
CA ALA A 146 -19.54 5.43 -3.03
C ALA A 146 -19.25 5.65 -4.53
N GLY A 147 -18.01 5.38 -4.96
CA GLY A 147 -17.64 5.27 -6.36
C GLY A 147 -17.85 3.85 -6.90
N ASN A 148 -16.87 3.34 -7.67
CA ASN A 148 -16.91 1.98 -8.22
C ASN A 148 -16.82 0.93 -7.10
N LEU A 149 -17.90 0.20 -6.87
CA LEU A 149 -18.00 -0.84 -5.86
C LEU A 149 -17.65 -2.24 -6.42
N ASP A 150 -17.54 -2.39 -7.73
CA ASP A 150 -17.32 -3.68 -8.38
C ASP A 150 -15.83 -4.01 -8.53
N ALA A 151 -14.96 -3.03 -8.29
CA ALA A 151 -13.52 -3.25 -8.30
C ALA A 151 -13.09 -4.26 -7.22
N VAL A 152 -12.26 -5.23 -7.61
CA VAL A 152 -11.81 -6.34 -6.76
C VAL A 152 -10.35 -6.11 -6.33
N ARG A 153 -10.07 -6.25 -5.04
CA ARG A 153 -8.75 -5.98 -4.46
C ARG A 153 -8.32 -7.08 -3.50
N ASP A 154 -7.05 -7.45 -3.60
CA ASP A 154 -6.38 -8.18 -2.52
C ASP A 154 -6.15 -7.21 -1.36
N LEU A 155 -6.63 -7.60 -0.18
CA LEU A 155 -6.61 -6.75 1.01
C LEU A 155 -5.85 -7.43 2.14
N THR A 156 -4.83 -6.76 2.65
CA THR A 156 -4.00 -7.25 3.75
C THR A 156 -4.07 -6.25 4.92
N ASP A 157 -4.03 -6.73 6.14
CA ASP A 157 -3.86 -5.85 7.31
C ASP A 157 -2.48 -5.18 7.29
N VAL A 158 -2.42 -3.90 7.59
CA VAL A 158 -1.15 -3.14 7.60
C VAL A 158 -0.14 -3.72 8.59
N ARG A 159 -0.59 -4.33 9.69
CA ARG A 159 0.28 -4.96 10.70
C ARG A 159 0.97 -6.21 10.13
N ASP A 160 0.27 -6.97 9.31
CA ASP A 160 0.86 -8.10 8.57
C ASP A 160 1.86 -7.63 7.51
N VAL A 161 1.56 -6.51 6.82
CA VAL A 161 2.51 -5.91 5.88
C VAL A 161 3.77 -5.43 6.59
N VAL A 162 3.66 -4.75 7.75
CA VAL A 162 4.81 -4.33 8.55
C VAL A 162 5.64 -5.52 9.04
N ARG A 163 4.98 -6.62 9.42
CA ARG A 163 5.65 -7.87 9.78
C ARG A 163 6.42 -8.46 8.58
N ALA A 164 5.82 -8.45 7.38
CA ALA A 164 6.52 -8.85 6.15
C ALA A 164 7.77 -7.99 5.91
N TYR A 165 7.65 -6.66 6.00
CA TYR A 165 8.79 -5.76 5.80
C TYR A 165 9.91 -6.02 6.81
N ARG A 166 9.58 -6.26 8.09
CA ARG A 166 10.56 -6.59 9.12
C ARG A 166 11.28 -7.92 8.83
N MET A 167 10.54 -8.96 8.41
CA MET A 167 11.13 -10.24 8.05
C MET A 167 12.03 -10.10 6.81
N LEU A 168 11.58 -9.37 5.80
CA LEU A 168 12.34 -9.06 4.59
C LEU A 168 13.60 -8.23 4.90
N ALA A 169 13.52 -7.27 5.82
CA ALA A 169 14.68 -6.50 6.26
C ALA A 169 15.78 -7.39 6.84
N ASN A 170 15.42 -8.42 7.59
CA ASN A 170 16.39 -9.32 8.23
C ASN A 170 16.88 -10.44 7.29
N HIS A 171 16.02 -11.01 6.48
CA HIS A 171 16.28 -12.26 5.76
C HIS A 171 16.08 -12.17 4.24
N GLY A 172 15.52 -11.07 3.71
CA GLY A 172 15.31 -10.89 2.28
C GLY A 172 16.60 -10.89 1.49
N VAL A 173 16.54 -11.39 0.27
CA VAL A 173 17.66 -11.44 -0.67
C VAL A 173 17.81 -10.11 -1.39
N SER A 174 19.04 -9.57 -1.48
CA SER A 174 19.33 -8.32 -2.17
C SER A 174 18.94 -8.36 -3.64
N GLY A 175 18.31 -7.29 -4.13
CA GLY A 175 17.81 -7.17 -5.51
C GLY A 175 16.57 -8.00 -5.81
N ARG A 176 16.08 -8.78 -4.84
CA ARG A 176 14.91 -9.63 -5.05
C ARG A 176 13.61 -8.90 -4.73
N ILE A 177 12.61 -9.15 -5.57
CA ILE A 177 11.26 -8.59 -5.46
C ILE A 177 10.36 -9.59 -4.74
N TYR A 178 9.49 -9.11 -3.85
CA TYR A 178 8.52 -9.91 -3.12
C TYR A 178 7.13 -9.30 -3.21
N ASN A 179 6.15 -10.07 -3.65
CA ASN A 179 4.75 -9.71 -3.50
C ASN A 179 4.36 -9.79 -2.02
N VAL A 180 3.76 -8.72 -1.50
CA VAL A 180 3.19 -8.70 -0.15
C VAL A 180 1.68 -8.53 -0.29
N CYS A 181 0.96 -9.66 -0.13
CA CYS A 181 -0.48 -9.78 -0.37
C CYS A 181 -1.08 -10.92 0.43
N SER A 182 -2.39 -10.86 0.65
CA SER A 182 -3.12 -11.90 1.37
C SER A 182 -3.38 -13.14 0.51
N GLY A 183 -3.49 -12.98 -0.80
CA GLY A 183 -3.98 -13.99 -1.73
C GLY A 183 -5.51 -14.11 -1.74
N HIS A 184 -6.22 -13.19 -1.09
CA HIS A 184 -7.68 -13.17 -1.05
C HIS A 184 -8.22 -11.87 -1.63
N ALA A 185 -9.13 -12.00 -2.58
CA ALA A 185 -9.75 -10.88 -3.26
C ALA A 185 -11.14 -10.59 -2.71
N TYR A 186 -11.44 -9.30 -2.55
CA TYR A 186 -12.74 -8.80 -2.12
C TYR A 186 -13.16 -7.65 -3.03
N SER A 187 -14.43 -7.61 -3.41
CA SER A 187 -15.00 -6.42 -4.04
C SER A 187 -15.08 -5.26 -3.04
N ILE A 188 -15.00 -4.03 -3.52
CA ILE A 188 -15.18 -2.85 -2.66
C ILE A 188 -16.60 -2.85 -2.05
N ARG A 189 -17.58 -3.45 -2.72
CA ARG A 189 -18.94 -3.68 -2.19
C ARG A 189 -18.91 -4.57 -0.95
N GLU A 190 -18.26 -5.74 -1.02
CA GLU A 190 -18.13 -6.64 0.14
C GLU A 190 -17.44 -5.96 1.32
N VAL A 191 -16.41 -5.14 1.06
CA VAL A 191 -15.75 -4.35 2.10
C VAL A 191 -16.72 -3.35 2.73
N LEU A 192 -17.47 -2.62 1.92
CA LEU A 192 -18.46 -1.65 2.40
C LEU A 192 -19.57 -2.33 3.22
N ASP A 193 -20.11 -3.44 2.72
CA ASP A 193 -21.19 -4.19 3.39
C ASP A 193 -20.71 -4.74 4.74
N LYS A 194 -19.47 -5.25 4.82
CA LYS A 194 -18.87 -5.69 6.08
C LYS A 194 -18.71 -4.52 7.09
N ILE A 195 -18.31 -3.34 6.65
CA ILE A 195 -18.19 -2.17 7.55
C ILE A 195 -19.58 -1.70 7.98
N ILE A 196 -20.58 -1.69 7.08
CA ILE A 196 -21.98 -1.34 7.41
C ILE A 196 -22.56 -2.30 8.42
N ALA A 197 -22.24 -3.60 8.32
CA ALA A 197 -22.70 -4.60 9.30
C ALA A 197 -22.16 -4.34 10.74
N LEU A 198 -21.06 -3.58 10.88
CA LEU A 198 -20.52 -3.16 12.18
C LEU A 198 -21.11 -1.83 12.67
N ALA A 199 -21.91 -1.15 11.85
CA ALA A 199 -22.49 0.14 12.20
C ALA A 199 -23.63 -0.03 13.22
N LYS A 200 -23.72 0.93 14.14
CA LYS A 200 -24.79 0.99 15.18
C LYS A 200 -26.09 1.62 14.68
N VAL A 201 -26.10 2.13 13.47
CA VAL A 201 -27.23 2.83 12.83
C VAL A 201 -27.44 2.32 11.41
N LYS A 202 -28.66 2.51 10.89
CA LYS A 202 -28.96 2.17 9.49
C LYS A 202 -28.28 3.15 8.54
N VAL A 203 -27.56 2.65 7.56
CA VAL A 203 -26.84 3.40 6.55
C VAL A 203 -27.37 3.05 5.16
N ARG A 204 -27.59 4.06 4.32
CA ARG A 204 -27.93 3.89 2.89
C ARG A 204 -26.69 4.12 2.04
N VAL A 205 -26.58 3.41 0.93
CA VAL A 205 -25.49 3.55 -0.05
C VAL A 205 -26.04 4.13 -1.33
N GLN A 206 -25.39 5.18 -1.83
CA GLN A 206 -25.63 5.74 -3.15
C GLN A 206 -24.36 5.66 -3.98
N VAL A 207 -24.44 5.00 -5.13
CA VAL A 207 -23.33 4.96 -6.09
C VAL A 207 -23.33 6.24 -6.90
N ASN A 208 -22.19 6.91 -6.96
CA ASN A 208 -21.98 8.13 -7.73
C ASN A 208 -20.93 7.88 -8.82
N SER A 209 -21.36 7.83 -10.07
CA SER A 209 -20.48 7.59 -11.21
C SER A 209 -19.41 8.69 -11.43
N SER A 210 -19.65 9.91 -10.93
CA SER A 210 -18.63 10.98 -10.99
C SER A 210 -17.37 10.67 -10.17
N LYS A 211 -17.44 9.71 -9.24
CA LYS A 211 -16.32 9.23 -8.44
C LYS A 211 -15.58 8.04 -9.07
N PHE A 212 -15.98 7.59 -10.26
CA PHE A 212 -15.28 6.51 -10.95
C PHE A 212 -13.93 7.03 -11.47
N ARG A 213 -12.89 6.24 -11.29
CA ARG A 213 -11.56 6.58 -11.78
C ARG A 213 -11.44 6.15 -13.25
N PRO A 214 -10.97 7.01 -14.15
CA PRO A 214 -10.55 6.56 -15.46
C PRO A 214 -9.46 5.49 -15.30
N ASN A 215 -9.53 4.43 -16.07
CA ASN A 215 -8.53 3.34 -16.05
C ASN A 215 -8.36 2.62 -14.67
N ASP A 216 -9.45 2.49 -13.89
CA ASP A 216 -9.41 1.68 -12.69
C ASP A 216 -9.15 0.20 -13.06
N THR A 217 -8.17 -0.42 -12.39
CA THR A 217 -7.87 -1.84 -12.57
C THR A 217 -9.04 -2.67 -12.03
N PRO A 218 -9.74 -3.49 -12.84
CA PRO A 218 -10.93 -4.21 -12.36
C PRO A 218 -10.59 -5.17 -11.22
N ILE A 219 -9.52 -5.95 -11.40
CA ILE A 219 -9.07 -6.97 -10.43
C ILE A 219 -7.59 -6.74 -10.14
N LEU A 220 -7.23 -6.74 -8.86
CA LEU A 220 -5.85 -6.73 -8.39
C LEU A 220 -5.71 -7.76 -7.29
N LEU A 221 -5.26 -8.95 -7.64
CA LEU A 221 -5.07 -10.12 -6.76
C LEU A 221 -3.62 -10.58 -6.88
N GLY A 222 -2.97 -10.89 -5.76
CA GLY A 222 -1.58 -11.31 -5.71
C GLY A 222 -1.38 -12.76 -5.32
N ASP A 223 -0.23 -13.31 -5.73
CA ASP A 223 0.33 -14.55 -5.22
C ASP A 223 1.54 -14.23 -4.32
N SER A 224 1.47 -14.61 -3.05
CA SER A 224 2.53 -14.42 -2.05
C SER A 224 3.38 -15.69 -1.85
N LYS A 225 3.37 -16.62 -2.80
CA LYS A 225 4.08 -17.91 -2.68
C LYS A 225 5.58 -17.73 -2.39
N ARG A 226 6.23 -16.76 -3.01
CA ARG A 226 7.66 -16.49 -2.81
C ARG A 226 7.97 -16.13 -1.36
N ILE A 227 7.33 -15.11 -0.80
CA ILE A 227 7.59 -14.70 0.58
C ILE A 227 7.18 -15.79 1.58
N ARG A 228 6.14 -16.56 1.28
CA ARG A 228 5.74 -17.72 2.11
C ARG A 228 6.82 -18.81 2.12
N SER A 229 7.31 -19.19 0.94
CA SER A 229 8.28 -20.30 0.83
C SER A 229 9.67 -19.94 1.35
N GLU A 230 10.07 -18.68 1.29
CA GLU A 230 11.40 -18.24 1.69
C GLU A 230 11.47 -17.77 3.15
N LEU A 231 10.40 -17.20 3.67
CA LEU A 231 10.38 -16.58 4.99
C LEU A 231 9.28 -17.10 5.92
N ASP A 232 8.49 -18.07 5.49
CA ASP A 232 7.33 -18.60 6.26
C ASP A 232 6.35 -17.48 6.69
N TRP A 233 6.26 -16.41 5.87
CA TRP A 233 5.34 -15.32 6.14
C TRP A 233 3.95 -15.64 5.61
N THR A 234 2.94 -15.52 6.46
CA THR A 234 1.52 -15.59 6.08
C THR A 234 0.74 -14.49 6.78
N PRO A 235 -0.32 -13.93 6.14
CA PRO A 235 -1.21 -13.00 6.84
C PRO A 235 -1.88 -13.70 8.03
N GLN A 236 -1.96 -13.02 9.16
CA GLN A 236 -2.52 -13.56 10.41
C GLN A 236 -3.81 -12.85 10.82
N ILE A 237 -4.03 -11.62 10.35
CA ILE A 237 -5.16 -10.79 10.74
C ILE A 237 -6.24 -10.87 9.66
N SER A 238 -7.44 -11.27 10.05
CA SER A 238 -8.57 -11.38 9.12
C SER A 238 -9.06 -10.00 8.67
N LEU A 239 -9.66 -9.93 7.46
CA LEU A 239 -10.29 -8.70 6.98
C LEU A 239 -11.35 -8.18 7.97
N ASN A 240 -12.16 -9.05 8.57
CA ASN A 240 -13.19 -8.65 9.52
C ASN A 240 -12.57 -7.94 10.74
N GLN A 241 -11.46 -8.46 11.28
CA GLN A 241 -10.73 -7.82 12.38
C GLN A 241 -10.16 -6.47 11.94
N THR A 242 -9.54 -6.40 10.77
CA THR A 242 -9.00 -5.15 10.21
C THR A 242 -10.07 -4.06 10.09
N LEU A 243 -11.25 -4.42 9.57
CA LEU A 243 -12.35 -3.46 9.37
C LEU A 243 -12.97 -3.03 10.70
N SER A 244 -13.08 -3.93 11.68
CA SER A 244 -13.51 -3.59 13.03
C SER A 244 -12.55 -2.60 13.68
N ASP A 245 -11.25 -2.90 13.70
CA ASP A 245 -10.22 -2.03 14.28
C ASP A 245 -10.17 -0.67 13.59
N LEU A 246 -10.37 -0.65 12.25
CA LEU A 246 -10.40 0.58 11.47
C LEU A 246 -11.61 1.46 11.82
N LEU A 247 -12.80 0.86 11.99
CA LEU A 247 -13.99 1.59 12.40
C LEU A 247 -13.86 2.12 13.82
N ASP A 248 -13.35 1.32 14.75
CA ASP A 248 -13.14 1.73 16.14
C ASP A 248 -12.09 2.86 16.24
N TYR A 249 -11.04 2.81 15.43
CA TYR A 249 -10.11 3.93 15.31
C TYR A 249 -10.83 5.23 14.92
N TRP A 250 -11.71 5.19 13.90
CA TRP A 250 -12.42 6.39 13.45
C TRP A 250 -13.48 6.85 14.43
N ARG A 251 -14.15 5.95 15.18
CA ARG A 251 -15.03 6.31 16.29
C ARG A 251 -14.30 7.18 17.32
N GLN A 252 -13.08 6.75 17.69
CA GLN A 252 -12.25 7.50 18.65
C GLN A 252 -11.64 8.78 18.03
N ALA A 253 -11.22 8.76 16.76
CA ALA A 253 -10.63 9.92 16.11
C ALA A 253 -11.65 11.05 15.91
N CYS A 254 -12.88 10.73 15.50
CA CYS A 254 -13.95 11.70 15.37
C CYS A 254 -14.47 12.25 16.71
N ASP A 255 -14.06 11.73 17.88
CA ASP A 255 -14.30 12.35 19.19
C ASP A 255 -13.38 13.55 19.44
N ARG A 256 -12.30 13.67 18.67
CA ARG A 256 -11.26 14.70 18.84
C ARG A 256 -11.32 15.80 17.77
N GLU A 257 -12.15 15.61 16.74
CA GLU A 257 -12.48 16.63 15.71
C GLU A 257 -13.65 17.51 16.17
#